data_f71a3017ce0a75e34c0c2095cbab808e
#
_entry.id   f71a3017ce0a75e34c0c2095cbab808e
#
_cell.length_a   1.000
_cell.length_b   1.000
_cell.length_c   1.000
_cell.angle_alpha   90.00
_cell.angle_beta   90.00
_cell.angle_gamma   90.00
#
_symmetry.space_group_name_H-M   'P 1'
#
loop_
_entity.id
_entity.type
_entity.pdbx_description
1 polymer ?
#
loop_
_entity_poly.entity_id
_entity_poly.type
_entity_poly.pdbx_seq_one_letter_code
_entity_poly.pdbx_strand_id
1 'polypeptide(L)'
;MKSMIKSVALASALLVAPVAAQAQAVPAAIVVVVDTQKIFADCTACKAAQTQLQSQATAIQQRAQALGAPLQAEAEAIQKAAGGKAPDAALQTRIRALQTKEGSANQEIQGRQQTFARNRAYVAEQINAKLNPIISQVMRTRGANIAVDQGATLAASSSLDVTADVLAQLNAQLPSVSVNAPAAPAAATGR
;
A
#
# COMPACT_ATOMS: atom_id res chain seq x y z
N MET A 1 -30.58 53.95 80.83
CA MET A 1 -30.86 54.49 79.49
C MET A 1 -30.56 53.46 78.50
N LYS A 2 -31.54 53.04 77.71
CA LYS A 2 -31.53 51.84 76.85
C LYS A 2 -30.91 52.16 75.55
N SER A 3 -29.86 51.41 75.14
CA SER A 3 -29.30 51.43 73.80
C SER A 3 -29.66 50.14 73.07
N MET A 4 -30.46 50.27 72.02
CA MET A 4 -30.86 49.14 71.13
C MET A 4 -29.85 48.96 70.06
N ILE A 5 -29.22 47.80 70.06
CA ILE A 5 -28.33 47.37 68.97
C ILE A 5 -29.20 46.63 67.93
N LYS A 6 -29.32 47.18 66.73
CA LYS A 6 -29.99 46.55 65.61
C LYS A 6 -28.98 45.74 64.82
N SER A 7 -29.11 44.43 64.88
CA SER A 7 -28.30 43.48 64.01
C SER A 7 -28.85 43.49 62.60
N VAL A 8 -28.04 43.87 61.64
CA VAL A 8 -28.27 43.71 60.17
C VAL A 8 -27.68 42.41 59.73
N ALA A 9 -28.54 41.47 59.43
CA ALA A 9 -28.09 40.18 58.76
C ALA A 9 -27.96 40.40 57.28
N LEU A 10 -26.70 40.29 56.78
CA LEU A 10 -26.39 40.37 55.37
C LEU A 10 -26.51 38.96 54.74
N ALA A 11 -27.60 38.69 54.02
CA ALA A 11 -27.80 37.45 53.29
C ALA A 11 -27.07 37.53 51.96
N SER A 12 -25.91 36.83 51.83
CA SER A 12 -25.18 36.67 50.57
C SER A 12 -25.82 35.55 49.75
N ALA A 13 -26.61 35.90 48.75
CA ALA A 13 -27.15 34.99 47.76
C ALA A 13 -26.05 34.66 46.74
N LEU A 14 -25.46 33.47 46.80
CA LEU A 14 -24.58 32.93 45.75
C LEU A 14 -25.46 32.59 44.54
N LEU A 15 -25.38 33.40 43.49
CA LEU A 15 -25.92 33.13 42.17
C LEU A 15 -24.99 32.08 41.49
N VAL A 16 -25.37 30.80 41.59
CA VAL A 16 -24.78 29.74 40.77
C VAL A 16 -25.36 29.88 39.36
N ALA A 17 -24.65 30.55 38.46
CA ALA A 17 -24.99 30.56 37.03
C ALA A 17 -24.74 29.17 36.45
N PRO A 18 -25.73 28.53 35.79
CA PRO A 18 -25.46 27.27 35.07
C PRO A 18 -24.51 27.57 33.90
N VAL A 19 -23.31 26.99 33.94
CA VAL A 19 -22.43 26.97 32.79
C VAL A 19 -23.10 26.04 31.78
N ALA A 20 -23.83 26.60 30.83
CA ALA A 20 -24.34 25.88 29.68
C ALA A 20 -23.12 25.40 28.88
N ALA A 21 -22.78 24.11 28.99
CA ALA A 21 -21.83 23.46 28.13
C ALA A 21 -22.33 23.58 26.69
N GLN A 22 -21.76 24.50 25.92
CA GLN A 22 -22.04 24.63 24.50
C GLN A 22 -21.43 23.41 23.82
N ALA A 23 -22.26 22.38 23.57
CA ALA A 23 -21.92 21.32 22.69
C ALA A 23 -21.59 21.94 21.31
N GLN A 24 -20.31 21.88 20.90
CA GLN A 24 -19.92 22.34 19.57
C GLN A 24 -20.66 21.49 18.53
N ALA A 25 -21.58 22.10 17.82
CA ALA A 25 -22.31 21.43 16.76
C ALA A 25 -21.28 20.95 15.68
N VAL A 26 -21.33 19.66 15.33
CA VAL A 26 -20.55 19.13 14.24
C VAL A 26 -20.97 19.84 12.94
N PRO A 27 -20.04 20.35 12.13
CA PRO A 27 -20.37 20.99 10.85
C PRO A 27 -21.16 20.05 9.94
N ALA A 28 -22.03 20.62 9.09
CA ALA A 28 -22.72 19.84 8.07
C ALA A 28 -21.72 19.09 7.17
N ALA A 29 -22.04 17.85 6.81
CA ALA A 29 -21.23 17.03 5.93
C ALA A 29 -21.30 17.59 4.50
N ILE A 30 -20.14 18.00 3.96
CA ILE A 30 -19.95 18.38 2.55
C ILE A 30 -19.02 17.34 1.95
N VAL A 31 -19.57 16.52 1.05
CA VAL A 31 -18.90 15.32 0.52
C VAL A 31 -18.35 15.63 -0.87
N VAL A 32 -17.15 15.12 -1.15
CA VAL A 32 -16.63 14.96 -2.51
C VAL A 32 -16.33 13.48 -2.78
N VAL A 33 -16.34 13.09 -4.05
CA VAL A 33 -16.08 11.72 -4.49
C VAL A 33 -14.78 11.70 -5.30
N VAL A 34 -13.96 10.68 -5.07
CA VAL A 34 -12.68 10.45 -5.77
C VAL A 34 -12.65 9.02 -6.27
N ASP A 35 -12.43 8.82 -7.56
CA ASP A 35 -12.17 7.51 -8.15
C ASP A 35 -10.67 7.19 -8.05
N THR A 36 -10.29 6.51 -6.98
CA THR A 36 -8.90 6.12 -6.77
C THR A 36 -8.42 5.11 -7.80
N GLN A 37 -9.29 4.21 -8.29
CA GLN A 37 -8.95 3.24 -9.34
C GLN A 37 -8.59 3.95 -10.64
N LYS A 38 -9.40 4.93 -11.04
CA LYS A 38 -9.12 5.75 -12.21
C LYS A 38 -7.83 6.56 -12.05
N ILE A 39 -7.55 7.10 -10.88
CA ILE A 39 -6.30 7.81 -10.60
C ILE A 39 -5.10 6.89 -10.81
N PHE A 40 -5.10 5.67 -10.23
CA PHE A 40 -4.03 4.69 -10.41
C PHE A 40 -3.89 4.21 -11.86
N ALA A 41 -4.99 4.11 -12.60
CA ALA A 41 -4.98 3.72 -14.00
C ALA A 41 -4.44 4.83 -14.92
N ASP A 42 -4.70 6.10 -14.60
CA ASP A 42 -4.47 7.22 -15.52
C ASP A 42 -3.27 8.10 -15.17
N CYS A 43 -2.76 8.05 -13.93
CA CYS A 43 -1.64 8.90 -13.56
C CYS A 43 -0.39 8.53 -14.36
N THR A 44 0.35 9.54 -14.82
CA THR A 44 1.54 9.37 -15.69
C THR A 44 2.62 8.49 -15.04
N ALA A 45 2.96 8.78 -13.79
CA ALA A 45 3.92 7.99 -13.02
C ALA A 45 3.43 6.56 -12.77
N CYS A 46 2.10 6.38 -12.57
CA CYS A 46 1.50 5.07 -12.36
C CYS A 46 1.61 4.19 -13.62
N LYS A 47 1.28 4.72 -14.79
CA LYS A 47 1.40 4.01 -16.08
C LYS A 47 2.85 3.60 -16.37
N ALA A 48 3.79 4.52 -16.16
CA ALA A 48 5.22 4.23 -16.32
C ALA A 48 5.70 3.14 -15.36
N ALA A 49 5.30 3.21 -14.08
CA ALA A 49 5.63 2.20 -13.09
C ALA A 49 5.02 0.84 -13.42
N GLN A 50 3.76 0.81 -13.87
CA GLN A 50 3.07 -0.43 -14.27
C GLN A 50 3.81 -1.14 -15.42
N THR A 51 4.24 -0.38 -16.45
CA THR A 51 5.02 -0.92 -17.56
C THR A 51 6.33 -1.55 -17.09
N GLN A 52 7.05 -0.87 -16.19
CA GLN A 52 8.31 -1.38 -15.65
C GLN A 52 8.09 -2.61 -14.75
N LEU A 53 7.06 -2.61 -13.91
CA LEU A 53 6.70 -3.77 -13.09
C LEU A 53 6.28 -4.97 -13.95
N GLN A 54 5.55 -4.73 -15.04
CA GLN A 54 5.20 -5.79 -16.00
C GLN A 54 6.46 -6.41 -16.65
N SER A 55 7.44 -5.57 -17.01
CA SER A 55 8.74 -6.04 -17.52
C SER A 55 9.48 -6.90 -16.49
N GLN A 56 9.49 -6.48 -15.20
CA GLN A 56 10.08 -7.30 -14.13
C GLN A 56 9.37 -8.65 -13.97
N ALA A 57 8.03 -8.68 -14.03
CA ALA A 57 7.26 -9.91 -13.93
C ALA A 57 7.59 -10.88 -15.11
N THR A 58 7.65 -10.33 -16.32
CA THR A 58 8.04 -11.10 -17.52
C THR A 58 9.46 -11.67 -17.39
N ALA A 59 10.41 -10.87 -16.89
CA ALA A 59 11.78 -11.32 -16.66
C ALA A 59 11.86 -12.48 -15.65
N ILE A 60 11.04 -12.46 -14.61
CA ILE A 60 10.94 -13.55 -13.62
C ILE A 60 10.43 -14.83 -14.30
N GLN A 61 9.39 -14.74 -15.12
CA GLN A 61 8.84 -15.88 -15.86
C GLN A 61 9.87 -16.47 -16.84
N GLN A 62 10.55 -15.63 -17.60
CA GLN A 62 11.60 -16.07 -18.52
C GLN A 62 12.76 -16.76 -17.77
N ARG A 63 13.13 -16.21 -16.60
CA ARG A 63 14.18 -16.82 -15.78
C ARG A 63 13.75 -18.18 -15.22
N ALA A 64 12.51 -18.30 -14.77
CA ALA A 64 11.97 -19.59 -14.31
C ALA A 64 12.00 -20.65 -15.42
N GLN A 65 11.62 -20.28 -16.64
CA GLN A 65 11.69 -21.18 -17.81
C GLN A 65 13.15 -21.57 -18.14
N ALA A 66 14.05 -20.60 -18.15
CA ALA A 66 15.47 -20.82 -18.43
C ALA A 66 16.16 -21.73 -17.39
N LEU A 67 15.71 -21.69 -16.15
CA LEU A 67 16.18 -22.60 -15.09
C LEU A 67 15.50 -23.97 -15.15
N GLY A 68 14.20 -24.00 -15.46
CA GLY A 68 13.39 -25.23 -15.45
C GLY A 68 13.72 -26.17 -16.61
N ALA A 69 13.89 -25.65 -17.83
CA ALA A 69 14.11 -26.49 -19.02
C ALA A 69 15.33 -27.41 -18.90
N PRO A 70 16.54 -26.97 -18.49
CA PRO A 70 17.68 -27.86 -18.32
C PRO A 70 17.53 -28.85 -17.16
N LEU A 71 16.79 -28.47 -16.09
CA LEU A 71 16.50 -29.38 -14.96
C LEU A 71 15.56 -30.50 -15.40
N GLN A 72 14.55 -30.20 -16.18
CA GLN A 72 13.66 -31.20 -16.75
C GLN A 72 14.40 -32.15 -17.69
N ALA A 73 15.24 -31.62 -18.60
CA ALA A 73 16.03 -32.44 -19.50
C ALA A 73 16.97 -33.38 -18.75
N GLU A 74 17.61 -32.93 -17.67
CA GLU A 74 18.48 -33.77 -16.83
C GLU A 74 17.66 -34.84 -16.07
N ALA A 75 16.47 -34.50 -15.54
CA ALA A 75 15.58 -35.47 -14.92
C ALA A 75 15.20 -36.60 -15.90
N GLU A 76 14.83 -36.25 -17.13
CA GLU A 76 14.50 -37.22 -18.18
C GLU A 76 15.71 -38.11 -18.54
N ALA A 77 16.91 -37.51 -18.63
CA ALA A 77 18.16 -38.26 -18.91
C ALA A 77 18.50 -39.23 -17.78
N ILE A 78 18.30 -38.83 -16.51
CA ILE A 78 18.47 -39.70 -15.33
C ILE A 78 17.48 -40.87 -15.40
N GLN A 79 16.20 -40.59 -15.67
CA GLN A 79 15.17 -41.61 -15.79
C GLN A 79 15.46 -42.63 -16.89
N LYS A 80 15.92 -42.17 -18.07
CA LYS A 80 16.35 -43.04 -19.16
C LYS A 80 17.56 -43.90 -18.77
N ALA A 81 18.55 -43.33 -18.11
CA ALA A 81 19.73 -44.04 -17.65
C ALA A 81 19.43 -45.13 -16.60
N ALA A 82 18.45 -44.86 -15.72
CA ALA A 82 18.01 -45.85 -14.73
C ALA A 82 17.39 -47.11 -15.40
N GLY A 83 16.66 -46.94 -16.48
CA GLY A 83 16.06 -48.08 -17.23
C GLY A 83 15.20 -49.00 -16.39
N GLY A 84 14.54 -48.48 -15.34
CA GLY A 84 13.75 -49.24 -14.40
C GLY A 84 14.55 -50.05 -13.35
N LYS A 85 15.89 -49.86 -13.31
CA LYS A 85 16.76 -50.49 -12.33
C LYS A 85 17.14 -49.57 -11.20
N ALA A 86 17.64 -50.11 -10.09
CA ALA A 86 18.22 -49.31 -9.02
C ALA A 86 19.41 -48.50 -9.53
N PRO A 87 19.51 -47.20 -9.18
CA PRO A 87 20.59 -46.33 -9.60
C PRO A 87 21.96 -46.80 -9.05
N ASP A 88 22.96 -46.84 -9.92
CA ASP A 88 24.34 -47.02 -9.53
C ASP A 88 24.94 -45.79 -8.85
N ALA A 89 26.16 -45.84 -8.36
CA ALA A 89 26.81 -44.73 -7.66
C ALA A 89 26.95 -43.46 -8.51
N ALA A 90 27.17 -43.59 -9.80
CA ALA A 90 27.29 -42.48 -10.76
C ALA A 90 25.91 -41.80 -10.94
N LEU A 91 24.87 -42.58 -11.13
CA LEU A 91 23.51 -42.08 -11.31
C LEU A 91 22.96 -41.44 -10.01
N GLN A 92 23.28 -42.02 -8.81
CA GLN A 92 22.99 -41.43 -7.53
C GLN A 92 23.65 -40.06 -7.35
N THR A 93 24.86 -39.88 -7.84
CA THR A 93 25.57 -38.58 -7.79
C THR A 93 24.89 -37.55 -8.70
N ARG A 94 24.44 -37.94 -9.90
CA ARG A 94 23.66 -37.08 -10.79
C ARG A 94 22.32 -36.66 -10.15
N ILE A 95 21.61 -37.59 -9.51
CA ILE A 95 20.35 -37.30 -8.80
C ILE A 95 20.57 -36.24 -7.73
N ARG A 96 21.60 -36.40 -6.88
CA ARG A 96 21.92 -35.40 -5.83
C ARG A 96 22.29 -34.04 -6.42
N ALA A 97 23.03 -34.01 -7.51
CA ALA A 97 23.39 -32.79 -8.21
C ALA A 97 22.14 -32.08 -8.79
N LEU A 98 21.20 -32.84 -9.35
CA LEU A 98 19.91 -32.30 -9.83
C LEU A 98 19.11 -31.70 -8.69
N GLN A 99 18.95 -32.40 -7.58
CA GLN A 99 18.23 -31.89 -6.41
C GLN A 99 18.84 -30.60 -5.86
N THR A 100 20.18 -30.49 -5.83
CA THR A 100 20.86 -29.25 -5.41
C THR A 100 20.57 -28.09 -6.37
N LYS A 101 20.59 -28.36 -7.69
CA LYS A 101 20.26 -27.34 -8.71
C LYS A 101 18.81 -26.91 -8.64
N GLU A 102 17.86 -27.83 -8.43
CA GLU A 102 16.45 -27.53 -8.24
C GLU A 102 16.24 -26.66 -7.00
N GLY A 103 16.87 -27.00 -5.87
CA GLY A 103 16.84 -26.17 -4.66
C GLY A 103 17.35 -24.76 -4.90
N SER A 104 18.48 -24.61 -5.60
CA SER A 104 19.06 -23.30 -5.93
C SER A 104 18.16 -22.51 -6.89
N ALA A 105 17.58 -23.14 -7.90
CA ALA A 105 16.66 -22.52 -8.85
C ALA A 105 15.40 -22.01 -8.13
N ASN A 106 14.83 -22.83 -7.26
CA ASN A 106 13.66 -22.43 -6.45
C ASN A 106 13.96 -21.24 -5.54
N GLN A 107 15.11 -21.23 -4.86
CA GLN A 107 15.54 -20.11 -4.03
C GLN A 107 15.73 -18.82 -4.84
N GLU A 108 16.32 -18.92 -6.03
CA GLU A 108 16.48 -17.76 -6.91
C GLU A 108 15.14 -17.18 -7.32
N ILE A 109 14.19 -18.01 -7.77
CA ILE A 109 12.87 -17.53 -8.20
C ILE A 109 12.10 -16.96 -7.04
N GLN A 110 12.10 -17.58 -5.86
CA GLN A 110 11.49 -17.05 -4.65
C GLN A 110 12.07 -15.68 -4.27
N GLY A 111 13.39 -15.52 -4.32
CA GLY A 111 14.04 -14.24 -4.02
C GLY A 111 13.63 -13.13 -5.00
N ARG A 112 13.51 -13.46 -6.31
CA ARG A 112 13.01 -12.52 -7.34
C ARG A 112 11.56 -12.13 -7.10
N GLN A 113 10.71 -13.08 -6.76
CA GLN A 113 9.29 -12.83 -6.44
C GLN A 113 9.13 -11.94 -5.21
N GLN A 114 9.92 -12.18 -4.16
CA GLN A 114 9.92 -11.34 -2.96
C GLN A 114 10.38 -9.91 -3.27
N THR A 115 11.43 -9.77 -4.09
CA THR A 115 11.90 -8.44 -4.54
C THR A 115 10.81 -7.73 -5.35
N PHE A 116 10.16 -8.42 -6.27
CA PHE A 116 9.05 -7.88 -7.04
C PHE A 116 7.86 -7.42 -6.17
N ALA A 117 7.50 -8.23 -5.18
CA ALA A 117 6.44 -7.85 -4.22
C ALA A 117 6.80 -6.57 -3.44
N ARG A 118 8.06 -6.44 -2.98
CA ARG A 118 8.54 -5.21 -2.34
C ARG A 118 8.50 -4.01 -3.29
N ASN A 119 8.91 -4.20 -4.54
CA ASN A 119 8.90 -3.15 -5.54
C ASN A 119 7.48 -2.62 -5.79
N ARG A 120 6.49 -3.52 -5.89
CA ARG A 120 5.09 -3.15 -6.02
C ARG A 120 4.58 -2.35 -4.81
N ALA A 121 4.89 -2.81 -3.61
CA ALA A 121 4.51 -2.12 -2.38
C ALA A 121 5.15 -0.72 -2.30
N TYR A 122 6.42 -0.59 -2.67
CA TYR A 122 7.15 0.67 -2.68
C TYR A 122 6.59 1.68 -3.69
N VAL A 123 6.18 1.23 -4.87
CA VAL A 123 5.48 2.08 -5.85
C VAL A 123 4.17 2.59 -5.26
N ALA A 124 3.36 1.71 -4.67
CA ALA A 124 2.09 2.10 -4.06
C ALA A 124 2.29 3.11 -2.90
N GLU A 125 3.31 2.92 -2.07
CA GLU A 125 3.67 3.83 -0.99
C GLU A 125 4.01 5.23 -1.52
N GLN A 126 4.86 5.33 -2.55
CA GLN A 126 5.24 6.62 -3.14
C GLN A 126 4.03 7.37 -3.71
N ILE A 127 3.13 6.65 -4.39
CA ILE A 127 1.91 7.24 -4.95
C ILE A 127 1.00 7.71 -3.82
N ASN A 128 0.71 6.88 -2.84
CA ASN A 128 -0.17 7.21 -1.72
C ASN A 128 0.37 8.36 -0.87
N ALA A 129 1.68 8.44 -0.66
CA ALA A 129 2.34 9.53 0.06
C ALA A 129 2.09 10.90 -0.59
N LYS A 130 1.87 10.96 -1.91
CA LYS A 130 1.50 12.18 -2.64
C LYS A 130 -0.01 12.34 -2.80
N LEU A 131 -0.72 11.26 -3.08
CA LEU A 131 -2.15 11.26 -3.34
C LEU A 131 -2.96 11.76 -2.12
N ASN A 132 -2.68 11.27 -0.92
CA ASN A 132 -3.44 11.61 0.27
C ASN A 132 -3.43 13.12 0.60
N PRO A 133 -2.28 13.82 0.64
CA PRO A 133 -2.28 15.28 0.84
C PRO A 133 -2.94 16.04 -0.30
N ILE A 134 -2.87 15.55 -1.55
CA ILE A 134 -3.55 16.17 -2.70
C ILE A 134 -5.06 16.07 -2.54
N ILE A 135 -5.60 14.89 -2.19
CA ILE A 135 -7.03 14.71 -1.91
C ILE A 135 -7.46 15.68 -0.80
N SER A 136 -6.70 15.78 0.29
CA SER A 136 -6.99 16.70 1.38
C SER A 136 -6.96 18.17 0.95
N GLN A 137 -6.08 18.54 0.05
CA GLN A 137 -5.98 19.90 -0.51
C GLN A 137 -7.19 20.20 -1.41
N VAL A 138 -7.52 19.32 -2.35
CA VAL A 138 -8.67 19.47 -3.25
C VAL A 138 -9.97 19.55 -2.46
N MET A 139 -10.12 18.66 -1.45
CA MET A 139 -11.26 18.68 -0.54
C MET A 139 -11.44 20.05 0.11
N ARG A 140 -10.37 20.64 0.68
CA ARG A 140 -10.42 22.00 1.27
C ARG A 140 -10.77 23.06 0.25
N THR A 141 -10.20 23.02 -0.95
CA THR A 141 -10.47 23.99 -2.03
C THR A 141 -11.93 23.94 -2.48
N ARG A 142 -12.57 22.77 -2.42
CA ARG A 142 -13.98 22.57 -2.73
C ARG A 142 -14.90 22.84 -1.53
N GLY A 143 -14.35 23.24 -0.37
CA GLY A 143 -15.11 23.47 0.86
C GLY A 143 -15.71 22.19 1.46
N ALA A 144 -15.22 21.02 1.04
CA ALA A 144 -15.66 19.73 1.55
C ALA A 144 -14.92 19.34 2.83
N ASN A 145 -15.60 18.56 3.68
CA ASN A 145 -15.04 18.01 4.90
C ASN A 145 -15.01 16.48 4.92
N ILE A 146 -15.55 15.83 3.87
CA ILE A 146 -15.48 14.37 3.67
C ILE A 146 -15.10 14.08 2.22
N ALA A 147 -14.13 13.20 2.00
CA ALA A 147 -13.84 12.58 0.72
C ALA A 147 -14.17 11.09 0.79
N VAL A 148 -14.90 10.58 -0.19
CA VAL A 148 -15.32 9.18 -0.30
C VAL A 148 -14.79 8.59 -1.60
N ASP A 149 -14.33 7.34 -1.55
CA ASP A 149 -13.95 6.62 -2.76
C ASP A 149 -15.19 6.27 -3.60
N GLN A 150 -15.11 6.44 -4.92
CA GLN A 150 -16.22 6.14 -5.83
C GLN A 150 -16.62 4.67 -5.74
N GLY A 151 -15.67 3.76 -5.58
CA GLY A 151 -15.93 2.32 -5.43
C GLY A 151 -16.71 1.96 -4.16
N ALA A 152 -16.74 2.84 -3.16
CA ALA A 152 -17.51 2.67 -1.94
C ALA A 152 -18.92 3.30 -2.01
N THR A 153 -19.29 3.92 -3.13
CA THR A 153 -20.58 4.59 -3.31
C THR A 153 -21.44 3.86 -4.34
N LEU A 154 -22.75 3.77 -4.08
CA LEU A 154 -23.71 3.19 -5.07
C LEU A 154 -24.00 4.17 -6.20
N ALA A 155 -24.09 5.45 -5.90
CA ALA A 155 -24.32 6.53 -6.85
C ALA A 155 -23.90 7.87 -6.25
N ALA A 156 -23.37 8.74 -7.08
CA ALA A 156 -23.03 10.12 -6.71
C ALA A 156 -23.31 11.06 -7.89
N SER A 157 -23.64 12.30 -7.60
CA SER A 157 -23.72 13.33 -8.63
C SER A 157 -22.32 13.60 -9.20
N SER A 158 -22.23 13.80 -10.52
CA SER A 158 -20.97 14.19 -11.18
C SER A 158 -20.38 15.50 -10.66
N SER A 159 -21.20 16.37 -10.07
CA SER A 159 -20.77 17.62 -9.43
C SER A 159 -19.94 17.38 -8.15
N LEU A 160 -20.00 16.19 -7.55
CA LEU A 160 -19.22 15.82 -6.39
C LEU A 160 -17.87 15.18 -6.78
N ASP A 161 -17.70 14.78 -8.03
CA ASP A 161 -16.50 14.11 -8.52
C ASP A 161 -15.34 15.11 -8.69
N VAL A 162 -14.28 14.90 -7.93
CA VAL A 162 -13.05 15.70 -7.97
C VAL A 162 -11.85 14.91 -8.51
N THR A 163 -12.08 13.75 -9.09
CA THR A 163 -11.03 12.84 -9.60
C THR A 163 -10.10 13.55 -10.60
N ALA A 164 -10.65 14.35 -11.51
CA ALA A 164 -9.86 15.09 -12.51
C ALA A 164 -8.92 16.11 -11.86
N ASP A 165 -9.39 16.84 -10.84
CA ASP A 165 -8.57 17.82 -10.12
C ASP A 165 -7.43 17.14 -9.35
N VAL A 166 -7.74 16.01 -8.70
CA VAL A 166 -6.75 15.21 -7.97
C VAL A 166 -5.71 14.63 -8.93
N LEU A 167 -6.15 14.08 -10.07
CA LEU A 167 -5.27 13.50 -11.09
C LEU A 167 -4.34 14.56 -11.70
N ALA A 168 -4.86 15.74 -12.03
CA ALA A 168 -4.06 16.83 -12.55
C ALA A 168 -2.96 17.27 -11.59
N GLN A 169 -3.30 17.42 -10.29
CA GLN A 169 -2.32 17.78 -9.27
C GLN A 169 -1.30 16.64 -9.03
N LEU A 170 -1.75 15.38 -9.04
CA LEU A 170 -0.85 14.24 -8.88
C LEU A 170 0.17 14.18 -10.02
N ASN A 171 -0.26 14.34 -11.27
CA ASN A 171 0.64 14.35 -12.42
C ASN A 171 1.65 15.51 -12.37
N ALA A 172 1.25 16.66 -11.83
CA ALA A 172 2.14 17.82 -11.67
C ALA A 172 3.16 17.60 -10.54
N GLN A 173 2.77 16.97 -9.42
CA GLN A 173 3.60 16.83 -8.22
C GLN A 173 4.38 15.52 -8.16
N LEU A 174 4.00 14.51 -8.95
CA LEU A 174 4.63 13.19 -9.02
C LEU A 174 4.88 12.79 -10.48
N PRO A 175 5.91 13.36 -11.14
CA PRO A 175 6.22 13.04 -12.52
C PRO A 175 6.74 11.61 -12.72
N SER A 176 7.33 11.02 -11.70
CA SER A 176 7.85 9.64 -11.72
C SER A 176 7.91 9.02 -10.33
N VAL A 177 7.97 7.69 -10.29
CA VAL A 177 8.23 6.90 -9.08
C VAL A 177 9.32 5.88 -9.34
N SER A 178 10.06 5.49 -8.31
CA SER A 178 11.03 4.40 -8.40
C SER A 178 10.32 3.06 -8.31
N VAL A 179 10.66 2.15 -9.23
CA VAL A 179 10.17 0.76 -9.20
C VAL A 179 11.13 -0.22 -8.51
N ASN A 180 12.21 0.29 -7.94
CA ASN A 180 13.19 -0.50 -7.21
C ASN A 180 13.17 -0.05 -5.74
N ALA A 181 12.58 -0.87 -4.89
CA ALA A 181 12.58 -0.64 -3.45
C ALA A 181 14.02 -0.67 -2.89
N PRO A 182 14.35 0.16 -1.91
CA PRO A 182 15.60 0.03 -1.18
C PRO A 182 15.78 -1.38 -0.61
N ALA A 183 17.03 -1.82 -0.43
CA ALA A 183 17.29 -3.09 0.22
C ALA A 183 16.60 -3.13 1.59
N ALA A 184 15.99 -4.27 1.91
CA ALA A 184 15.46 -4.45 3.27
C ALA A 184 16.59 -4.22 4.28
N PRO A 185 16.35 -3.50 5.39
CA PRO A 185 17.32 -3.44 6.47
C PRO A 185 17.72 -4.89 6.83
N ALA A 186 19.02 -5.15 6.93
CA ALA A 186 19.47 -6.44 7.42
C ALA A 186 18.75 -6.68 8.77
N ALA A 187 18.05 -7.81 8.89
CA ALA A 187 17.43 -8.17 10.15
C ALA A 187 18.51 -8.04 11.23
N ALA A 188 18.31 -7.13 12.18
CA ALA A 188 19.19 -7.04 13.33
C ALA A 188 19.16 -8.42 14.00
N THR A 189 20.22 -9.16 13.80
CA THR A 189 20.45 -10.42 14.54
C THR A 189 20.50 -10.03 16.01
N GLY A 190 19.35 -10.12 16.66
CA GLY A 190 19.23 -9.92 18.10
C GLY A 190 20.20 -10.87 18.80
N ARG A 191 21.13 -10.26 19.55
CA ARG A 191 21.89 -10.93 20.59
C ARG A 191 20.99 -11.18 21.77
#